data_71a060120b930878515d20ad552eaf9a
#
_entry.id   71a060120b930878515d20ad552eaf9a
#
_cell.length_a   1.000
_cell.length_b   1.000
_cell.length_c   1.000
_cell.angle_alpha   90.00
_cell.angle_beta   90.00
_cell.angle_gamma   90.00
#
_symmetry.space_group_name_H-M   'P 1'
#
loop_
_entity.id
_entity.type
_entity.pdbx_description
1 polymer ?
#
loop_
_entity_poly.entity_id
_entity_poly.type
_entity_poly.pdbx_seq_one_letter_code
_entity_poly.pdbx_strand_id
1 'polypeptide(L)'
;MKVYVIYFFLYKILLAYVLKQNMSGDNIINRSSFKTILNKRTNKLLAHTNKNFRKLGRDRAQRRALLRALTTSLLRHGKIVTTEAKAKEARRKVDRIITYAKKHDDNRQYAYRLIANYVYDRELALNIVKQAPVRYKERNGGYTRIKLLPKSRKGDAARMASLELL
;
A
#
# COMPACT_ATOMS: atom_id res chain seq x y z
N MET A 1 -33.17 9.89 16.64
CA MET A 1 -31.84 10.37 16.23
C MET A 1 -31.43 11.74 16.80
N LYS A 2 -32.32 12.59 17.30
CA LYS A 2 -31.98 13.93 17.87
C LYS A 2 -31.37 13.89 19.28
N VAL A 3 -31.59 12.85 20.07
CA VAL A 3 -31.14 12.75 21.47
C VAL A 3 -29.62 12.50 21.58
N TYR A 4 -29.03 11.71 20.68
CA TYR A 4 -27.59 11.43 20.72
C TYR A 4 -26.70 12.63 20.38
N VAL A 5 -27.20 13.57 19.58
CA VAL A 5 -26.45 14.79 19.20
C VAL A 5 -26.35 15.72 20.41
N ILE A 6 -27.42 15.80 21.23
CA ILE A 6 -27.46 16.64 22.42
C ILE A 6 -26.50 16.09 23.50
N TYR A 7 -26.46 14.77 23.71
CA TYR A 7 -25.51 14.13 24.65
C TYR A 7 -24.04 14.33 24.23
N PHE A 8 -23.78 14.29 22.93
CA PHE A 8 -22.42 14.51 22.43
C PHE A 8 -21.97 15.98 22.59
N PHE A 9 -22.91 16.93 22.49
CA PHE A 9 -22.63 18.37 22.71
C PHE A 9 -22.43 18.67 24.17
N LEU A 10 -23.26 18.11 25.05
CA LEU A 10 -23.14 18.25 26.53
C LEU A 10 -21.84 17.61 27.03
N TYR A 11 -21.46 16.46 26.51
CA TYR A 11 -20.19 15.81 26.84
C TYR A 11 -18.97 16.66 26.46
N LYS A 12 -19.01 17.32 25.31
CA LYS A 12 -17.93 18.26 24.90
C LYS A 12 -17.85 19.48 25.80
N ILE A 13 -18.98 20.02 26.22
CA ILE A 13 -19.05 21.18 27.15
C ILE A 13 -18.54 20.78 28.52
N LEU A 14 -18.95 19.61 29.04
CA LEU A 14 -18.47 19.08 30.32
C LEU A 14 -16.97 18.79 30.30
N LEU A 15 -16.46 18.22 29.23
CA LEU A 15 -15.03 17.98 29.05
C LEU A 15 -14.21 19.28 28.99
N ALA A 16 -14.77 20.32 28.36
CA ALA A 16 -14.16 21.64 28.31
C ALA A 16 -14.18 22.34 29.70
N TYR A 17 -15.23 22.14 30.48
CA TYR A 17 -15.35 22.68 31.81
C TYR A 17 -14.40 22.01 32.81
N VAL A 18 -14.29 20.68 32.79
CA VAL A 18 -13.35 19.91 33.63
C VAL A 18 -11.90 20.24 33.27
N LEU A 19 -11.60 20.45 31.99
CA LEU A 19 -10.27 20.89 31.55
C LEU A 19 -9.94 22.32 32.01
N LYS A 20 -10.95 23.20 32.12
CA LYS A 20 -10.78 24.57 32.61
C LYS A 20 -10.52 24.64 34.11
N GLN A 21 -11.10 23.74 34.90
CA GLN A 21 -10.89 23.67 36.37
C GLN A 21 -9.53 23.06 36.74
N ASN A 22 -8.98 22.14 35.93
CA ASN A 22 -7.66 21.59 36.16
C ASN A 22 -6.50 22.54 35.75
N MET A 23 -6.80 23.72 35.24
CA MET A 23 -5.80 24.71 34.80
C MET A 23 -5.53 25.82 35.84
N SER A 24 -6.02 25.71 37.08
CA SER A 24 -5.68 26.66 38.17
C SER A 24 -4.55 26.18 39.08
N GLY A 25 -3.81 25.15 38.69
CA GLY A 25 -2.60 24.68 39.38
C GLY A 25 -1.44 24.56 38.40
N ASP A 26 -0.47 25.39 38.60
CA ASP A 26 0.83 25.55 37.96
C ASP A 26 1.44 24.35 37.23
N ASN A 27 0.97 24.07 35.99
CA ASN A 27 1.76 23.35 35.01
C ASN A 27 1.48 23.93 33.63
N ILE A 28 2.37 24.79 33.19
CA ILE A 28 2.42 25.37 31.86
C ILE A 28 2.70 24.24 30.85
N ILE A 29 1.69 23.45 30.52
CA ILE A 29 1.72 22.62 29.33
C ILE A 29 1.61 23.56 28.14
N ASN A 30 2.74 23.79 27.51
CA ASN A 30 2.96 24.71 26.42
C ASN A 30 1.87 24.49 25.33
N ARG A 31 1.11 25.55 25.01
CA ARG A 31 0.04 25.53 23.97
C ARG A 31 0.50 24.93 22.64
N SER A 32 1.80 25.00 22.35
CA SER A 32 2.43 24.37 21.18
C SER A 32 2.41 22.84 21.26
N SER A 33 2.67 22.25 22.43
CA SER A 33 2.67 20.79 22.63
C SER A 33 1.27 20.21 22.48
N PHE A 34 0.23 20.92 22.95
CA PHE A 34 -1.16 20.48 22.78
C PHE A 34 -1.62 20.52 21.32
N LYS A 35 -1.25 21.56 20.55
CA LYS A 35 -1.48 21.62 19.11
C LYS A 35 -0.75 20.50 18.36
N THR A 36 0.47 20.14 18.78
CA THR A 36 1.25 19.06 18.17
C THR A 36 0.63 17.69 18.44
N ILE A 37 0.10 17.45 19.64
CA ILE A 37 -0.58 16.20 20.02
C ILE A 37 -1.92 16.05 19.27
N LEU A 38 -2.71 17.13 19.18
CA LEU A 38 -3.95 17.15 18.41
C LEU A 38 -3.68 16.96 16.91
N ASN A 39 -2.67 17.61 16.35
CA ASN A 39 -2.28 17.42 14.94
C ASN A 39 -1.79 15.99 14.66
N LYS A 40 -1.03 15.35 15.56
CA LYS A 40 -0.65 13.94 15.41
C LYS A 40 -1.86 13.00 15.44
N ARG A 41 -2.86 13.24 16.31
CA ARG A 41 -4.09 12.42 16.37
C ARG A 41 -4.99 12.64 15.17
N THR A 42 -5.19 13.88 14.72
CA THR A 42 -6.01 14.19 13.52
C THR A 42 -5.33 13.68 12.26
N ASN A 43 -4.02 13.80 12.14
CA ASN A 43 -3.27 13.25 11.00
C ASN A 43 -3.32 11.71 10.97
N LYS A 44 -3.35 11.04 12.13
CA LYS A 44 -3.51 9.58 12.19
C LYS A 44 -4.92 9.12 11.80
N LEU A 45 -5.96 9.89 12.15
CA LEU A 45 -7.35 9.62 11.72
C LEU A 45 -7.56 9.88 10.22
N LEU A 46 -6.89 10.90 9.66
CA LEU A 46 -6.91 11.21 8.23
C LEU A 46 -6.03 10.24 7.41
N ALA A 47 -5.06 9.57 8.05
CA ALA A 47 -4.19 8.59 7.39
C ALA A 47 -4.92 7.30 6.99
N HIS A 48 -6.14 7.05 7.49
CA HIS A 48 -6.99 5.93 7.05
C HIS A 48 -7.61 6.13 5.67
N THR A 49 -7.66 7.34 5.15
CA THR A 49 -7.92 7.54 3.72
C THR A 49 -6.63 7.21 2.96
N ASN A 50 -6.48 5.98 2.52
CA ASN A 50 -5.36 5.49 1.70
C ASN A 50 -5.30 6.25 0.37
N LYS A 51 -4.94 7.53 0.41
CA LYS A 51 -4.68 8.37 -0.78
C LYS A 51 -3.50 7.85 -1.62
N ASN A 52 -2.69 6.94 -1.02
CA ASN A 52 -1.49 6.39 -1.65
C ASN A 52 -1.74 5.26 -2.65
N PHE A 53 -2.97 4.71 -2.72
CA PHE A 53 -3.31 3.63 -3.65
C PHE A 53 -4.35 4.07 -4.67
N ARG A 54 -4.01 3.97 -5.94
CA ARG A 54 -4.92 4.29 -7.03
C ARG A 54 -6.01 3.24 -7.15
N LYS A 55 -7.27 3.68 -7.27
CA LYS A 55 -8.41 2.78 -7.50
C LYS A 55 -8.43 2.23 -8.93
N LEU A 56 -7.80 2.90 -9.88
CA LEU A 56 -7.72 2.53 -11.30
C LEU A 56 -9.11 2.46 -11.98
N GLY A 57 -10.09 3.26 -11.51
CA GLY A 57 -11.46 3.25 -12.02
C GLY A 57 -12.21 1.94 -11.79
N ARG A 58 -11.82 1.15 -10.77
CA ARG A 58 -12.35 -0.20 -10.53
C ARG A 58 -12.82 -0.37 -9.11
N ASP A 59 -13.80 -1.27 -8.93
CA ASP A 59 -14.16 -1.79 -7.62
C ASP A 59 -13.01 -2.60 -7.00
N ARG A 60 -13.11 -2.86 -5.71
CA ARG A 60 -12.06 -3.56 -4.92
C ARG A 60 -11.73 -4.94 -5.49
N ALA A 61 -12.75 -5.71 -5.85
CA ALA A 61 -12.58 -7.06 -6.39
C ALA A 61 -11.91 -7.03 -7.77
N GLN A 62 -12.41 -6.22 -8.69
CA GLN A 62 -11.89 -6.05 -10.04
C GLN A 62 -10.44 -5.50 -10.04
N ARG A 63 -10.15 -4.54 -9.14
CA ARG A 63 -8.79 -4.02 -8.97
C ARG A 63 -7.82 -5.09 -8.50
N ARG A 64 -8.25 -5.94 -7.54
CA ARG A 64 -7.45 -7.06 -7.04
C ARG A 64 -7.15 -8.07 -8.15
N ALA A 65 -8.15 -8.43 -8.95
CA ALA A 65 -8.00 -9.33 -10.10
C ALA A 65 -7.03 -8.74 -11.16
N LEU A 66 -7.19 -7.47 -11.52
CA LEU A 66 -6.30 -6.79 -12.45
C LEU A 66 -4.83 -6.82 -11.98
N LEU A 67 -4.58 -6.45 -10.73
CA LEU A 67 -3.22 -6.42 -10.20
C LEU A 67 -2.63 -7.84 -10.10
N ARG A 68 -3.45 -8.84 -9.78
CA ARG A 68 -3.04 -10.25 -9.78
C ARG A 68 -2.64 -10.73 -11.18
N ALA A 69 -3.44 -10.40 -12.21
CA ALA A 69 -3.13 -10.73 -13.60
C ALA A 69 -1.82 -10.07 -14.08
N LEU A 70 -1.65 -8.76 -13.83
CA LEU A 70 -0.42 -8.05 -14.19
C LEU A 70 0.81 -8.61 -13.48
N THR A 71 0.68 -8.97 -12.21
CA THR A 71 1.76 -9.57 -11.42
C THR A 71 2.16 -10.93 -11.99
N THR A 72 1.18 -11.80 -12.29
CA THR A 72 1.43 -13.12 -12.89
C THR A 72 2.11 -12.98 -14.25
N SER A 73 1.62 -12.06 -15.10
CA SER A 73 2.22 -11.81 -16.42
C SER A 73 3.66 -11.32 -16.32
N LEU A 74 3.93 -10.38 -15.38
CA LEU A 74 5.29 -9.88 -15.19
C LEU A 74 6.26 -10.97 -14.73
N LEU A 75 5.84 -11.77 -13.76
CA LEU A 75 6.67 -12.86 -13.22
C LEU A 75 6.92 -13.96 -14.23
N ARG A 76 5.98 -14.19 -15.17
CA ARG A 76 6.12 -15.19 -16.26
C ARG A 76 7.04 -14.70 -17.37
N HIS A 77 6.85 -13.47 -17.82
CA HIS A 77 7.55 -12.93 -19.01
C HIS A 77 8.77 -12.07 -18.69
N GLY A 78 8.96 -11.69 -17.42
CA GLY A 78 10.06 -10.81 -17.00
C GLY A 78 9.87 -9.33 -17.36
N LYS A 79 9.07 -9.04 -18.41
CA LYS A 79 8.81 -7.69 -18.92
C LYS A 79 7.37 -7.60 -19.44
N ILE A 80 6.67 -6.50 -19.10
CA ILE A 80 5.34 -6.20 -19.64
C ILE A 80 5.22 -4.72 -19.99
N VAL A 81 4.39 -4.42 -20.99
CA VAL A 81 4.03 -3.06 -21.37
C VAL A 81 2.60 -2.78 -20.93
N THR A 82 2.42 -1.71 -20.16
CA THR A 82 1.11 -1.30 -19.65
C THR A 82 1.07 0.21 -19.40
N THR A 83 -0.06 0.74 -18.94
CA THR A 83 -0.13 2.17 -18.60
C THR A 83 0.69 2.47 -17.34
N GLU A 84 1.29 3.65 -17.28
CA GLU A 84 2.12 4.10 -16.16
C GLU A 84 1.43 3.90 -14.79
N ALA A 85 0.14 4.24 -14.71
CA ALA A 85 -0.63 4.10 -13.47
C ALA A 85 -0.74 2.64 -12.99
N LYS A 86 -0.99 1.69 -13.93
CA LYS A 86 -1.06 0.25 -13.64
C LYS A 86 0.32 -0.30 -13.28
N ALA A 87 1.38 0.12 -14.00
CA ALA A 87 2.75 -0.29 -13.70
C ALA A 87 3.19 0.10 -12.28
N LYS A 88 2.90 1.35 -11.86
CA LYS A 88 3.22 1.83 -10.51
C LYS A 88 2.53 1.03 -9.40
N GLU A 89 1.27 0.61 -9.61
CA GLU A 89 0.55 -0.21 -8.62
C GLU A 89 0.99 -1.68 -8.65
N ALA A 90 1.24 -2.25 -9.84
CA ALA A 90 1.72 -3.62 -9.98
C ALA A 90 3.11 -3.81 -9.37
N ARG A 91 4.04 -2.85 -9.55
CA ARG A 91 5.38 -2.83 -8.95
C ARG A 91 5.35 -3.19 -7.47
N ARG A 92 4.49 -2.52 -6.70
CA ARG A 92 4.38 -2.75 -5.24
C ARG A 92 3.99 -4.18 -4.88
N LYS A 93 3.19 -4.84 -5.73
CA LYS A 93 2.78 -6.23 -5.52
C LYS A 93 3.90 -7.20 -5.84
N VAL A 94 4.61 -6.97 -6.94
CA VAL A 94 5.74 -7.80 -7.36
C VAL A 94 6.89 -7.72 -6.35
N ASP A 95 7.27 -6.51 -5.95
CA ASP A 95 8.33 -6.30 -4.96
C ASP A 95 8.00 -7.04 -3.64
N ARG A 96 6.72 -7.05 -3.22
CA ARG A 96 6.28 -7.78 -2.03
C ARG A 96 6.40 -9.30 -2.18
N ILE A 97 6.05 -9.84 -3.35
CA ILE A 97 6.14 -11.29 -3.63
C ILE A 97 7.61 -11.74 -3.56
N ILE A 98 8.51 -11.01 -4.19
CA ILE A 98 9.94 -11.31 -4.17
C ILE A 98 10.50 -11.22 -2.75
N THR A 99 10.06 -10.22 -1.97
CA THR A 99 10.44 -10.10 -0.56
C THR A 99 9.96 -11.31 0.25
N TYR A 100 8.75 -11.81 0.02
CA TYR A 100 8.25 -13.00 0.72
C TYR A 100 9.08 -14.24 0.40
N ALA A 101 9.44 -14.44 -0.87
CA ALA A 101 10.29 -15.54 -1.30
C ALA A 101 11.68 -15.49 -0.63
N LYS A 102 12.28 -14.30 -0.56
CA LYS A 102 13.60 -14.11 0.07
C LYS A 102 13.55 -14.29 1.59
N LYS A 103 12.56 -13.68 2.25
CA LYS A 103 12.50 -13.66 3.71
C LYS A 103 12.22 -15.04 4.31
N HIS A 104 11.53 -15.90 3.57
CA HIS A 104 11.10 -17.21 4.05
C HIS A 104 11.76 -18.35 3.25
N ASP A 105 13.04 -18.19 2.91
CA ASP A 105 13.81 -19.23 2.21
C ASP A 105 13.93 -20.52 3.05
N ASP A 106 14.06 -20.38 4.37
CA ASP A 106 14.11 -21.50 5.31
C ASP A 106 12.79 -22.29 5.32
N ASN A 107 11.65 -21.60 5.17
CA ASN A 107 10.32 -22.23 5.14
C ASN A 107 9.63 -22.01 3.78
N ARG A 108 10.08 -22.75 2.78
CA ARG A 108 9.59 -22.66 1.39
C ARG A 108 8.09 -22.94 1.26
N GLN A 109 7.52 -23.79 2.08
CA GLN A 109 6.08 -24.08 2.08
C GLN A 109 5.27 -22.84 2.51
N TYR A 110 5.73 -22.15 3.52
CA TYR A 110 5.09 -20.92 3.97
C TYR A 110 5.22 -19.80 2.92
N ALA A 111 6.41 -19.61 2.35
CA ALA A 111 6.63 -18.69 1.24
C ALA A 111 5.67 -18.97 0.07
N TYR A 112 5.54 -20.25 -0.32
CA TYR A 112 4.62 -20.66 -1.38
C TYR A 112 3.17 -20.30 -1.08
N ARG A 113 2.67 -20.56 0.12
CA ARG A 113 1.29 -20.20 0.52
C ARG A 113 1.03 -18.71 0.40
N LEU A 114 1.98 -17.86 0.81
CA LEU A 114 1.87 -16.41 0.69
C LEU A 114 1.84 -15.98 -0.79
N ILE A 115 2.72 -16.54 -1.63
CA ILE A 115 2.85 -16.17 -3.04
C ILE A 115 1.66 -16.66 -3.87
N ALA A 116 1.14 -17.86 -3.61
CA ALA A 116 -0.01 -18.45 -4.30
C ALA A 116 -1.28 -17.59 -4.19
N ASN A 117 -1.40 -16.76 -3.15
CA ASN A 117 -2.50 -15.80 -3.03
C ASN A 117 -2.42 -14.64 -4.05
N TYR A 118 -1.24 -14.39 -4.62
CA TYR A 118 -0.99 -13.26 -5.54
C TYR A 118 -0.75 -13.69 -6.98
N VAL A 119 -0.50 -14.98 -7.24
CA VAL A 119 -0.19 -15.52 -8.57
C VAL A 119 -1.28 -16.53 -8.94
N TYR A 120 -1.70 -16.57 -10.20
CA TYR A 120 -2.68 -17.56 -10.67
C TYR A 120 -2.06 -18.93 -10.93
N ASP A 121 -0.80 -18.95 -11.32
CA ASP A 121 -0.06 -20.13 -11.74
C ASP A 121 0.73 -20.72 -10.57
N ARG A 122 0.44 -21.99 -10.24
CA ARG A 122 1.08 -22.70 -9.13
C ARG A 122 2.54 -23.03 -9.42
N GLU A 123 2.85 -23.44 -10.64
CA GLU A 123 4.22 -23.77 -11.04
C GLU A 123 5.10 -22.53 -11.02
N LEU A 124 4.57 -21.40 -11.53
CA LEU A 124 5.26 -20.12 -11.45
C LEU A 124 5.54 -19.71 -10.00
N ALA A 125 4.59 -19.92 -9.09
CA ALA A 125 4.80 -19.63 -7.67
C ALA A 125 5.92 -20.48 -7.05
N LEU A 126 5.99 -21.77 -7.39
CA LEU A 126 7.07 -22.66 -6.95
C LEU A 126 8.43 -22.24 -7.51
N ASN A 127 8.48 -21.87 -8.79
CA ASN A 127 9.70 -21.40 -9.43
C ASN A 127 10.22 -20.10 -8.79
N ILE A 128 9.32 -19.17 -8.42
CA ILE A 128 9.70 -17.92 -7.75
C ILE A 128 10.28 -18.21 -6.36
N VAL A 129 9.68 -19.12 -5.59
CA VAL A 129 10.21 -19.50 -4.26
C VAL A 129 11.63 -20.08 -4.37
N LYS A 130 11.91 -20.85 -5.42
CA LYS A 130 13.25 -21.44 -5.64
C LYS A 130 14.26 -20.42 -6.15
N GLN A 131 13.87 -19.57 -7.10
CA GLN A 131 14.80 -18.69 -7.83
C GLN A 131 15.04 -17.34 -7.17
N ALA A 132 14.03 -16.75 -6.51
CA ALA A 132 14.13 -15.40 -5.97
C ALA A 132 15.22 -15.24 -4.89
N PRO A 133 15.42 -16.17 -3.94
CA PRO A 133 16.49 -16.05 -2.96
C PRO A 133 17.88 -16.03 -3.60
N VAL A 134 18.08 -16.83 -4.67
CA VAL A 134 19.35 -16.91 -5.40
C VAL A 134 19.57 -15.68 -6.26
N ARG A 135 18.58 -15.33 -7.10
CA ARG A 135 18.66 -14.22 -8.07
C ARG A 135 18.82 -12.85 -7.41
N TYR A 136 18.13 -12.64 -6.30
CA TYR A 136 18.09 -11.33 -5.64
C TYR A 136 18.84 -11.30 -4.28
N LYS A 137 19.78 -12.21 -4.05
CA LYS A 137 20.51 -12.34 -2.79
C LYS A 137 21.08 -11.02 -2.29
N GLU A 138 21.77 -10.29 -3.15
CA GLU A 138 22.45 -9.04 -2.81
C GLU A 138 21.54 -7.81 -2.76
N ARG A 139 20.31 -7.94 -3.29
CA ARG A 139 19.42 -6.80 -3.49
C ARG A 139 18.38 -6.73 -2.36
N ASN A 140 18.42 -5.70 -1.53
CA ASN A 140 17.51 -5.53 -0.39
C ASN A 140 16.11 -5.02 -0.74
N GLY A 141 15.87 -4.61 -2.00
CA GLY A 141 14.57 -4.13 -2.47
C GLY A 141 14.65 -3.57 -3.88
N GLY A 142 13.50 -3.06 -4.40
CA GLY A 142 13.46 -2.45 -5.73
C GLY A 142 13.78 -3.45 -6.84
N TYR A 143 13.13 -4.62 -6.82
CA TYR A 143 13.38 -5.71 -7.77
C TYR A 143 12.82 -5.44 -9.17
N THR A 144 12.10 -4.35 -9.34
CA THR A 144 11.46 -3.99 -10.59
C THR A 144 11.84 -2.59 -11.05
N ARG A 145 11.92 -2.40 -12.37
CA ARG A 145 12.19 -1.11 -13.01
C ARG A 145 11.02 -0.70 -13.91
N ILE A 146 10.65 0.57 -13.86
CA ILE A 146 9.64 1.16 -14.75
C ILE A 146 10.37 2.10 -15.72
N LYS A 147 10.20 1.87 -17.02
CA LYS A 147 10.67 2.75 -18.09
C LYS A 147 9.46 3.34 -18.81
N LEU A 148 9.37 4.66 -18.89
CA LEU A 148 8.33 5.32 -19.67
C LEU A 148 8.60 5.12 -21.17
N LEU A 149 7.54 4.83 -21.92
CA LEU A 149 7.60 4.74 -23.37
C LEU A 149 7.30 6.11 -23.98
N PRO A 150 8.00 6.50 -25.07
CA PRO A 150 7.81 7.79 -25.71
C PRO A 150 6.43 7.91 -26.37
N LYS A 151 5.85 6.79 -26.83
CA LYS A 151 4.54 6.75 -27.48
C LYS A 151 3.42 6.55 -26.46
N SER A 152 2.43 7.42 -26.48
CA SER A 152 1.17 7.25 -25.77
C SER A 152 0.26 6.26 -26.51
N ARG A 153 -0.75 5.73 -25.80
CA ARG A 153 -1.74 4.83 -26.40
C ARG A 153 -2.66 5.62 -27.34
N LYS A 154 -2.92 5.06 -28.54
CA LYS A 154 -3.89 5.63 -29.47
C LYS A 154 -5.31 5.58 -28.85
N GLY A 155 -6.06 6.62 -29.00
CA GLY A 155 -7.45 6.75 -28.52
C GLY A 155 -7.59 7.59 -27.24
N ASP A 156 -6.90 7.24 -26.15
CA ASP A 156 -7.02 7.95 -24.85
C ASP A 156 -5.75 8.71 -24.43
N ALA A 157 -4.73 8.74 -25.29
CA ALA A 157 -3.42 9.38 -25.04
C ALA A 157 -2.77 8.96 -23.68
N ALA A 158 -3.15 7.79 -23.13
CA ALA A 158 -2.61 7.31 -21.87
C ALA A 158 -1.11 7.07 -21.97
N ARG A 159 -0.35 7.54 -20.98
CA ARG A 159 1.10 7.29 -20.89
C ARG A 159 1.36 5.80 -20.69
N MET A 160 2.18 5.25 -21.55
CA MET A 160 2.59 3.85 -21.51
C MET A 160 3.94 3.69 -20.81
N ALA A 161 4.12 2.57 -20.14
CA ALA A 161 5.35 2.22 -19.46
C ALA A 161 5.65 0.73 -19.61
N SER A 162 6.94 0.42 -19.70
CA SER A 162 7.47 -0.94 -19.56
C SER A 162 7.82 -1.19 -18.11
N LEU A 163 7.29 -2.26 -17.54
CA LEU A 163 7.65 -2.76 -16.21
C LEU A 163 8.50 -4.01 -16.41
N GLU A 164 9.71 -4.02 -15.85
CA GLU A 164 10.72 -5.05 -16.04
C GLU A 164 11.19 -5.59 -14.69
N LEU A 165 11.50 -6.89 -14.62
CA LEU A 165 12.27 -7.49 -13.53
C LEU A 165 13.77 -7.22 -13.74
N LEU A 166 14.49 -6.97 -12.65
CA LEU A 166 15.94 -6.73 -12.63
C LEU A 166 16.70 -8.04 -12.46
#